data_d580510c747ff2a407fe923440ff6db2
#
_entry.id   d580510c747ff2a407fe923440ff6db2
#
_cell.length_a   1.000
_cell.length_b   1.000
_cell.length_c   1.000
_cell.angle_alpha   90.00
_cell.angle_beta   90.00
_cell.angle_gamma   90.00
#
_symmetry.space_group_name_H-M   'P 1'
#
loop_
_entity.id
_entity.type
_entity.pdbx_description
1 polymer ?
#
loop_
_entity_poly.entity_id
_entity_poly.type
_entity_poly.pdbx_seq_one_letter_code
_entity_poly.pdbx_strand_id
1 'polypeptide(L)'
;TGTRQQFWPDDTIFTETVYDYKILASRLRELAYLNAGLRITLTDRRVVNEDGSFKSEQFYSEEGLREFVRFIESSREHLINDVIYLNSEKQGIPIEVAIMYNTGFSENVHSYVNNINTIEGGTHLAGFRRALTRTLKKYAEDSKMLEKVKVEISGDDFREGLTAVISVKVAEPQFEGQTKTKLGNNEVMGAVDQAVGEVLSYYLEEHPKEAKTIVDKVILAATARHAARKAREMVQRKSPMSGGGLPGKLADCSDKDPSKCELFLVEGDSAGGTAKQGRNRMFQAILPLRGKILNVEKAMYHKALESDEIRNIYTALGVTIGTEDDSKEANIEKLRYHKIIIMTDADVDGSHIDTLIMTFFFRYMPQIIQNGYLYIATPPLYLCKKGKVEEYCWTDAQRQKFIDTYGGGSENAIHTQRYKGLGEMNAQQLWETTMDPENRMLKQVNIDNAAEADYIFSMSVSYTHLRAHETD
;
A
#
# COMPACT_ATOMS: atom_id res chain seq x y z
N THR A 1 24.62 -22.52 20.64
CA THR A 1 25.55 -22.01 19.63
C THR A 1 24.85 -20.96 18.80
N GLY A 2 25.54 -19.87 18.52
CA GLY A 2 24.99 -18.75 17.74
C GLY A 2 26.09 -18.04 16.97
N THR A 3 25.70 -17.15 16.05
CA THR A 3 26.62 -16.32 15.28
C THR A 3 26.48 -14.88 15.74
N ARG A 4 27.61 -14.19 15.91
CA ARG A 4 27.66 -12.74 16.14
C ARG A 4 28.34 -12.10 14.94
N GLN A 5 27.68 -11.09 14.34
CA GLN A 5 28.24 -10.23 13.31
C GLN A 5 28.24 -8.79 13.81
N GLN A 6 29.25 -8.03 13.42
CA GLN A 6 29.37 -6.62 13.71
C GLN A 6 29.89 -5.90 12.49
N PHE A 7 29.27 -4.76 12.16
CA PHE A 7 29.68 -3.94 11.01
C PHE A 7 29.36 -2.48 11.29
N TRP A 8 30.01 -1.61 10.56
CA TRP A 8 29.77 -0.18 10.57
C TRP A 8 29.47 0.24 9.13
N PRO A 9 28.35 0.94 8.88
CA PRO A 9 28.11 1.56 7.57
C PRO A 9 29.20 2.58 7.27
N ASP A 10 29.66 2.61 6.03
CA ASP A 10 30.63 3.60 5.56
C ASP A 10 29.91 4.91 5.27
N ASP A 11 30.22 5.98 6.01
CA ASP A 11 29.60 7.29 5.88
C ASP A 11 30.02 8.05 4.59
N THR A 12 31.04 7.56 3.89
CA THR A 12 31.42 8.08 2.56
C THR A 12 30.55 7.51 1.44
N ILE A 13 29.86 6.38 1.69
CA ILE A 13 29.00 5.68 0.73
C ILE A 13 27.52 5.92 1.07
N PHE A 14 27.17 5.82 2.36
CA PHE A 14 25.80 5.93 2.83
C PHE A 14 25.54 7.32 3.45
N THR A 15 24.57 8.03 2.95
CA THR A 15 24.16 9.34 3.48
C THR A 15 23.46 9.23 4.84
N GLU A 16 22.87 8.08 5.15
CA GLU A 16 22.23 7.78 6.43
C GLU A 16 22.87 6.52 7.04
N THR A 17 23.54 6.67 8.18
CA THR A 17 24.25 5.60 8.90
C THR A 17 23.58 5.21 10.22
N VAL A 18 22.48 5.88 10.57
CA VAL A 18 21.70 5.62 11.78
C VAL A 18 20.54 4.67 11.48
N TYR A 19 20.60 3.46 12.06
CA TYR A 19 19.54 2.48 11.85
C TYR A 19 18.23 2.89 12.52
N ASP A 20 17.11 2.75 11.79
CA ASP A 20 15.76 2.84 12.35
C ASP A 20 15.39 1.54 13.05
N TYR A 21 15.00 1.65 14.34
CA TYR A 21 14.62 0.49 15.14
C TYR A 21 13.38 -0.21 14.59
N LYS A 22 12.39 0.55 14.10
CA LYS A 22 11.11 0.00 13.62
C LYS A 22 11.31 -0.84 12.36
N ILE A 23 12.12 -0.36 11.42
CA ILE A 23 12.45 -1.09 10.18
C ILE A 23 13.13 -2.41 10.52
N LEU A 24 14.12 -2.39 11.43
CA LEU A 24 14.81 -3.61 11.86
C LEU A 24 13.86 -4.57 12.59
N ALA A 25 13.04 -4.07 13.51
CA ALA A 25 12.07 -4.88 14.26
C ALA A 25 11.07 -5.56 13.35
N SER A 26 10.52 -4.83 12.37
CA SER A 26 9.63 -5.37 11.35
C SER A 26 10.27 -6.51 10.57
N ARG A 27 11.46 -6.31 10.06
CA ARG A 27 12.18 -7.34 9.30
C ARG A 27 12.53 -8.57 10.15
N LEU A 28 12.90 -8.39 11.41
CA LEU A 28 13.22 -9.52 12.29
C LEU A 28 11.97 -10.30 12.69
N ARG A 29 10.83 -9.64 12.86
CA ARG A 29 9.53 -10.30 13.08
C ARG A 29 9.15 -11.17 11.89
N GLU A 30 9.27 -10.65 10.68
CA GLU A 30 9.04 -11.38 9.44
C GLU A 30 9.96 -12.62 9.34
N LEU A 31 11.25 -12.47 9.62
CA LEU A 31 12.21 -13.57 9.64
C LEU A 31 11.88 -14.64 10.68
N ALA A 32 11.34 -14.28 11.85
CA ALA A 32 10.89 -15.22 12.85
C ALA A 32 9.69 -16.06 12.35
N TYR A 33 8.75 -15.44 11.64
CA TYR A 33 7.65 -16.18 11.00
C TYR A 33 8.10 -17.08 9.86
N LEU A 34 9.07 -16.65 9.06
CA LEU A 34 9.60 -17.44 7.94
C LEU A 34 10.49 -18.60 8.39
N ASN A 35 10.89 -18.65 9.67
CA ASN A 35 11.76 -19.68 10.22
C ASN A 35 11.24 -20.10 11.60
N ALA A 36 10.21 -20.94 11.62
CA ALA A 36 9.61 -21.44 12.85
C ALA A 36 10.64 -21.97 13.84
N GLY A 37 10.48 -21.64 15.12
CA GLY A 37 11.41 -22.03 16.18
C GLY A 37 12.66 -21.17 16.32
N LEU A 38 12.93 -20.26 15.35
CA LEU A 38 14.06 -19.34 15.44
C LEU A 38 13.73 -18.17 16.39
N ARG A 39 14.61 -17.94 17.37
CA ARG A 39 14.50 -16.83 18.33
C ARG A 39 15.48 -15.73 18.00
N ILE A 40 14.96 -14.52 17.75
CA ILE A 40 15.75 -13.34 17.39
C ILE A 40 15.50 -12.26 18.44
N THR A 41 16.56 -11.59 18.91
CA THR A 41 16.46 -10.48 19.87
C THR A 41 17.08 -9.23 19.26
N LEU A 42 16.34 -8.13 19.28
CA LEU A 42 16.81 -6.80 18.90
C LEU A 42 16.91 -5.93 20.15
N THR A 43 18.09 -5.35 20.39
CA THR A 43 18.32 -4.44 21.52
C THR A 43 18.86 -3.11 21.01
N ASP A 44 18.16 -2.02 21.30
CA ASP A 44 18.62 -0.65 21.02
C ASP A 44 19.30 -0.05 22.25
N ARG A 45 20.63 0.02 22.21
CA ARG A 45 21.41 0.58 23.30
C ARG A 45 21.42 2.12 23.36
N ARG A 46 20.81 2.78 22.39
CA ARG A 46 20.64 4.23 22.38
C ARG A 46 19.50 4.68 23.30
N VAL A 47 18.56 3.77 23.59
CA VAL A 47 17.37 4.04 24.40
C VAL A 47 17.47 3.28 25.70
N VAL A 48 17.48 4.01 26.82
CA VAL A 48 17.48 3.47 28.18
C VAL A 48 16.10 3.67 28.77
N ASN A 49 15.48 2.60 29.25
CA ASN A 49 14.19 2.61 29.92
C ASN A 49 14.33 3.20 31.35
N GLU A 50 13.21 3.50 31.99
CA GLU A 50 13.18 4.06 33.37
C GLU A 50 13.84 3.15 34.42
N ASP A 51 13.84 1.83 34.19
CA ASP A 51 14.47 0.81 35.06
C ASP A 51 15.97 0.61 34.79
N GLY A 52 16.55 1.40 33.86
CA GLY A 52 17.97 1.30 33.49
C GLY A 52 18.27 0.21 32.44
N SER A 53 17.29 -0.56 32.02
CA SER A 53 17.43 -1.53 30.92
C SER A 53 17.45 -0.85 29.54
N PHE A 54 18.00 -1.53 28.53
CA PHE A 54 17.90 -1.08 27.15
C PHE A 54 16.59 -1.53 26.53
N LYS A 55 16.06 -0.72 25.58
CA LYS A 55 14.92 -1.12 24.77
C LYS A 55 15.23 -2.41 24.03
N SER A 56 14.51 -3.50 24.32
CA SER A 56 14.75 -4.83 23.74
C SER A 56 13.42 -5.51 23.40
N GLU A 57 13.39 -6.18 22.24
CA GLU A 57 12.25 -6.95 21.77
C GLU A 57 12.72 -8.32 21.27
N GLN A 58 11.97 -9.36 21.60
CA GLN A 58 12.25 -10.72 21.16
C GLN A 58 11.17 -11.18 20.15
N PHE A 59 11.63 -11.68 19.00
CA PHE A 59 10.81 -12.21 17.95
C PHE A 59 10.95 -13.73 17.93
N TYR A 60 9.83 -14.42 17.97
CA TYR A 60 9.76 -15.88 17.97
C TYR A 60 8.39 -16.31 17.45
N SER A 61 8.34 -17.34 16.63
CA SER A 61 7.12 -17.98 16.19
C SER A 61 7.29 -19.49 16.29
N GLU A 62 6.29 -20.16 16.84
CA GLU A 62 6.27 -21.63 16.93
C GLU A 62 5.61 -22.24 15.68
N GLU A 63 4.53 -21.63 15.18
CA GLU A 63 3.76 -22.12 14.05
C GLU A 63 4.18 -21.48 12.69
N GLY A 64 5.17 -20.60 12.68
CA GLY A 64 5.74 -20.04 11.44
C GLY A 64 4.73 -19.30 10.56
N LEU A 65 4.55 -19.77 9.31
CA LEU A 65 3.66 -19.12 8.36
C LEU A 65 2.19 -19.10 8.76
N ARG A 66 1.73 -20.02 9.61
CA ARG A 66 0.36 -19.99 10.16
C ARG A 66 0.15 -18.75 11.03
N GLU A 67 1.09 -18.48 11.93
CA GLU A 67 1.05 -17.26 12.75
C GLU A 67 1.22 -16.00 11.90
N PHE A 68 2.04 -16.08 10.85
CA PHE A 68 2.24 -14.95 9.96
C PHE A 68 0.94 -14.54 9.24
N VAL A 69 0.23 -15.50 8.67
CA VAL A 69 -1.07 -15.22 8.04
C VAL A 69 -2.08 -14.68 9.05
N ARG A 70 -2.16 -15.27 10.27
CA ARG A 70 -3.02 -14.75 11.34
C ARG A 70 -2.65 -13.33 11.76
N PHE A 71 -1.37 -13.01 11.80
CA PHE A 71 -0.89 -11.65 12.07
C PHE A 71 -1.38 -10.66 11.00
N ILE A 72 -1.21 -11.00 9.71
CA ILE A 72 -1.68 -10.18 8.59
C ILE A 72 -3.21 -10.01 8.64
N GLU A 73 -3.93 -11.06 9.01
CA GLU A 73 -5.40 -11.12 9.05
C GLU A 73 -6.03 -10.59 10.34
N SER A 74 -5.24 -10.18 11.33
CA SER A 74 -5.73 -9.88 12.69
C SER A 74 -6.79 -8.78 12.77
N SER A 75 -6.92 -7.94 11.75
CA SER A 75 -7.91 -6.85 11.65
C SER A 75 -9.09 -7.15 10.72
N ARG A 76 -9.16 -8.36 10.15
CA ARG A 76 -10.17 -8.74 9.16
C ARG A 76 -11.14 -9.78 9.69
N GLU A 77 -12.32 -9.81 9.12
CA GLU A 77 -13.32 -10.85 9.38
C GLU A 77 -13.06 -12.05 8.48
N HIS A 78 -12.81 -13.21 9.09
CA HIS A 78 -12.43 -14.43 8.37
C HIS A 78 -13.65 -15.16 7.81
N LEU A 79 -13.52 -15.77 6.65
CA LEU A 79 -14.53 -16.65 6.04
C LEU A 79 -14.34 -18.13 6.41
N ILE A 80 -13.14 -18.49 6.82
CA ILE A 80 -12.76 -19.85 7.26
C ILE A 80 -12.14 -19.78 8.65
N ASN A 81 -12.30 -20.82 9.45
CA ASN A 81 -11.87 -20.82 10.86
C ASN A 81 -10.37 -20.99 11.01
N ASP A 82 -9.80 -21.90 10.21
CA ASP A 82 -8.41 -22.29 10.31
C ASP A 82 -7.62 -21.93 9.06
N VAL A 83 -6.30 -21.70 9.25
CA VAL A 83 -5.36 -21.46 8.16
C VAL A 83 -5.16 -22.76 7.37
N ILE A 84 -5.43 -22.72 6.08
CA ILE A 84 -5.05 -23.80 5.16
C ILE A 84 -3.52 -23.80 5.05
N TYR A 85 -2.88 -24.87 5.53
CA TYR A 85 -1.43 -24.89 5.63
C TYR A 85 -0.84 -26.09 4.88
N LEU A 86 0.23 -25.82 4.17
CA LEU A 86 1.03 -26.77 3.42
C LEU A 86 2.48 -26.65 3.85
N ASN A 87 3.10 -27.79 4.15
CA ASN A 87 4.55 -27.94 4.24
C ASN A 87 4.92 -29.22 3.51
N SER A 88 5.57 -29.11 2.35
CA SER A 88 5.85 -30.23 1.46
C SER A 88 7.15 -29.98 0.69
N GLU A 89 7.70 -31.05 0.15
CA GLU A 89 8.84 -31.00 -0.79
C GLU A 89 8.42 -31.62 -2.12
N LYS A 90 8.61 -30.89 -3.20
CA LYS A 90 8.36 -31.38 -4.56
C LYS A 90 9.58 -31.08 -5.44
N GLN A 91 10.03 -32.09 -6.16
CA GLN A 91 11.19 -31.98 -7.05
C GLN A 91 12.45 -31.44 -6.34
N GLY A 92 12.64 -31.81 -5.06
CA GLY A 92 13.74 -31.32 -4.24
C GLY A 92 13.61 -29.84 -3.79
N ILE A 93 12.45 -29.24 -3.94
CA ILE A 93 12.17 -27.87 -3.53
C ILE A 93 11.25 -27.89 -2.30
N PRO A 94 11.72 -27.47 -1.11
CA PRO A 94 10.87 -27.25 0.05
C PRO A 94 9.90 -26.09 -0.22
N ILE A 95 8.61 -26.35 0.00
CA ILE A 95 7.51 -25.43 -0.26
C ILE A 95 6.65 -25.35 0.99
N GLU A 96 6.48 -24.16 1.51
CA GLU A 96 5.61 -23.86 2.63
C GLU A 96 4.62 -22.78 2.23
N VAL A 97 3.33 -23.01 2.45
CA VAL A 97 2.24 -22.08 2.10
C VAL A 97 1.22 -22.05 3.21
N ALA A 98 0.77 -20.85 3.56
CA ALA A 98 -0.35 -20.62 4.45
C ALA A 98 -1.39 -19.75 3.74
N ILE A 99 -2.67 -20.13 3.80
CA ILE A 99 -3.77 -19.48 3.08
C ILE A 99 -4.92 -19.20 4.05
N MET A 100 -5.52 -18.03 3.94
CA MET A 100 -6.75 -17.62 4.61
C MET A 100 -7.66 -16.88 3.64
N TYR A 101 -8.98 -16.98 3.87
CA TYR A 101 -9.96 -16.18 3.17
C TYR A 101 -10.73 -15.29 4.14
N ASN A 102 -10.99 -14.06 3.74
CA ASN A 102 -11.70 -13.04 4.52
C ASN A 102 -12.83 -12.39 3.71
N THR A 103 -13.64 -11.57 4.38
CA THR A 103 -14.77 -10.87 3.76
C THR A 103 -14.38 -9.71 2.86
N GLY A 104 -13.11 -9.32 2.84
CA GLY A 104 -12.56 -8.21 2.04
C GLY A 104 -12.57 -8.49 0.53
N PHE A 105 -12.11 -7.52 -0.25
CA PHE A 105 -12.21 -7.53 -1.72
C PHE A 105 -10.84 -7.49 -2.40
N SER A 106 -9.75 -7.39 -1.64
CA SER A 106 -8.39 -7.34 -2.16
C SER A 106 -7.69 -8.70 -2.07
N GLU A 107 -6.77 -8.95 -3.02
CA GLU A 107 -5.77 -10.02 -2.93
C GLU A 107 -4.61 -9.53 -2.08
N ASN A 108 -4.15 -10.36 -1.15
CA ASN A 108 -3.03 -10.06 -0.28
C ASN A 108 -2.07 -11.25 -0.20
N VAL A 109 -1.17 -11.35 -1.16
CA VAL A 109 -0.26 -12.49 -1.29
C VAL A 109 1.19 -12.04 -1.16
N HIS A 110 1.88 -12.62 -0.18
CA HIS A 110 3.30 -12.38 0.09
C HIS A 110 4.11 -13.59 -0.30
N SER A 111 5.14 -13.39 -1.12
CA SER A 111 5.95 -14.48 -1.65
C SER A 111 7.43 -14.32 -1.31
N TYR A 112 8.06 -15.43 -0.94
CA TYR A 112 9.43 -15.47 -0.45
C TYR A 112 10.23 -16.58 -1.11
N VAL A 113 11.48 -16.28 -1.44
CA VAL A 113 12.48 -17.23 -1.91
C VAL A 113 13.70 -17.13 -1.01
N ASN A 114 14.06 -18.22 -0.30
CA ASN A 114 15.18 -18.23 0.65
C ASN A 114 15.09 -17.07 1.67
N ASN A 115 13.89 -16.80 2.18
CA ASN A 115 13.55 -15.68 3.08
C ASN A 115 13.66 -14.27 2.45
N ILE A 116 13.90 -14.15 1.16
CA ILE A 116 13.90 -12.87 0.43
C ILE A 116 12.49 -12.60 -0.05
N ASN A 117 11.94 -11.42 0.27
CA ASN A 117 10.64 -10.99 -0.22
C ASN A 117 10.73 -10.70 -1.74
N THR A 118 9.96 -11.44 -2.52
CA THR A 118 9.88 -11.26 -3.98
C THR A 118 8.66 -10.40 -4.30
N ILE A 119 8.80 -9.08 -4.18
CA ILE A 119 7.70 -8.11 -4.30
C ILE A 119 7.00 -8.21 -5.67
N GLU A 120 7.75 -8.47 -6.74
CA GLU A 120 7.22 -8.67 -8.09
C GLU A 120 6.80 -10.15 -8.35
N GLY A 121 6.86 -10.99 -7.33
CA GLY A 121 6.50 -12.40 -7.43
C GLY A 121 7.50 -13.24 -8.23
N GLY A 122 7.02 -13.91 -9.25
CA GLY A 122 7.80 -14.82 -10.10
C GLY A 122 7.13 -16.19 -10.26
N THR A 123 7.91 -17.20 -10.66
CA THR A 123 7.42 -18.52 -11.02
C THR A 123 6.71 -19.26 -9.88
N HIS A 124 7.15 -19.10 -8.63
CA HIS A 124 6.49 -19.69 -7.45
C HIS A 124 5.10 -19.08 -7.20
N LEU A 125 4.96 -17.77 -7.33
CA LEU A 125 3.65 -17.10 -7.22
C LEU A 125 2.73 -17.47 -8.39
N ALA A 126 3.25 -17.57 -9.61
CA ALA A 126 2.51 -18.02 -10.78
C ALA A 126 2.00 -19.46 -10.61
N GLY A 127 2.84 -20.36 -10.09
CA GLY A 127 2.46 -21.75 -9.76
C GLY A 127 1.35 -21.81 -8.71
N PHE A 128 1.44 -21.01 -7.65
CA PHE A 128 0.43 -20.89 -6.62
C PHE A 128 -0.92 -20.43 -7.19
N ARG A 129 -0.94 -19.30 -7.93
CA ARG A 129 -2.17 -18.73 -8.53
C ARG A 129 -2.82 -19.72 -9.51
N ARG A 130 -2.03 -20.43 -10.29
CA ARG A 130 -2.51 -21.47 -11.21
C ARG A 130 -3.17 -22.64 -10.46
N ALA A 131 -2.50 -23.16 -9.44
CA ALA A 131 -3.03 -24.27 -8.61
C ALA A 131 -4.32 -23.87 -7.91
N LEU A 132 -4.34 -22.70 -7.27
CA LEU A 132 -5.50 -22.16 -6.55
C LEU A 132 -6.72 -22.09 -7.47
N THR A 133 -6.58 -21.39 -8.60
CA THR A 133 -7.66 -21.21 -9.58
C THR A 133 -8.16 -22.54 -10.13
N ARG A 134 -7.26 -23.42 -10.57
CA ARG A 134 -7.60 -24.72 -11.13
C ARG A 134 -8.33 -25.60 -10.12
N THR A 135 -7.84 -25.68 -8.88
CA THR A 135 -8.39 -26.57 -7.87
C THR A 135 -9.75 -26.11 -7.36
N LEU A 136 -9.90 -24.82 -7.07
CA LEU A 136 -11.18 -24.26 -6.64
C LEU A 136 -12.24 -24.32 -7.77
N LYS A 137 -11.84 -24.05 -9.01
CA LYS A 137 -12.75 -24.16 -10.17
C LYS A 137 -13.23 -25.59 -10.34
N LYS A 138 -12.31 -26.57 -10.34
CA LYS A 138 -12.66 -27.99 -10.43
C LYS A 138 -13.61 -28.42 -9.31
N TYR A 139 -13.33 -28.07 -8.06
CA TYR A 139 -14.22 -28.37 -6.94
C TYR A 139 -15.61 -27.78 -7.12
N ALA A 140 -15.70 -26.53 -7.55
CA ALA A 140 -16.98 -25.84 -7.77
C ALA A 140 -17.77 -26.44 -8.93
N GLU A 141 -17.11 -26.94 -9.98
CA GLU A 141 -17.73 -27.68 -11.10
C GLU A 141 -18.23 -29.04 -10.65
N ASP A 142 -17.37 -29.85 -9.98
CA ASP A 142 -17.70 -31.20 -9.49
C ASP A 142 -18.84 -31.15 -8.46
N SER A 143 -18.89 -30.13 -7.62
CA SER A 143 -19.94 -29.90 -6.62
C SER A 143 -21.21 -29.24 -7.20
N LYS A 144 -21.27 -29.00 -8.51
CA LYS A 144 -22.39 -28.37 -9.24
C LYS A 144 -22.76 -26.97 -8.75
N MET A 145 -21.87 -26.30 -8.08
CA MET A 145 -22.12 -24.95 -7.54
C MET A 145 -22.19 -23.90 -8.64
N LEU A 146 -21.57 -24.15 -9.80
CA LEU A 146 -21.53 -23.24 -10.95
C LEU A 146 -22.69 -23.41 -11.93
N GLU A 147 -23.53 -24.45 -11.81
CA GLU A 147 -24.62 -24.73 -12.79
C GLU A 147 -25.61 -23.57 -12.96
N LYS A 148 -25.82 -22.78 -11.91
CA LYS A 148 -26.76 -21.64 -11.94
C LYS A 148 -26.07 -20.29 -12.16
N VAL A 149 -24.76 -20.26 -12.25
CA VAL A 149 -23.97 -19.04 -12.42
C VAL A 149 -23.95 -18.65 -13.90
N LYS A 150 -24.50 -17.48 -14.21
CA LYS A 150 -24.64 -16.96 -15.59
C LYS A 150 -23.49 -16.05 -16.02
N VAL A 151 -22.52 -15.85 -15.14
CA VAL A 151 -21.37 -14.97 -15.38
C VAL A 151 -20.10 -15.82 -15.52
N GLU A 152 -19.21 -15.39 -16.39
CA GLU A 152 -17.89 -16.02 -16.51
C GLU A 152 -17.04 -15.70 -15.28
N ILE A 153 -16.41 -16.72 -14.71
CA ILE A 153 -15.52 -16.60 -13.56
C ILE A 153 -14.08 -16.52 -14.06
N SER A 154 -13.40 -15.45 -13.72
CA SER A 154 -11.97 -15.23 -14.02
C SER A 154 -11.06 -15.71 -12.90
N GLY A 155 -9.75 -15.84 -13.18
CA GLY A 155 -8.76 -16.19 -12.17
C GLY A 155 -8.70 -15.19 -11.01
N ASP A 156 -9.00 -13.91 -11.26
CA ASP A 156 -8.99 -12.86 -10.25
C ASP A 156 -10.10 -13.01 -9.22
N ASP A 157 -11.25 -13.55 -9.64
CA ASP A 157 -12.41 -13.75 -8.74
C ASP A 157 -12.06 -14.77 -7.63
N PHE A 158 -11.17 -15.75 -7.91
CA PHE A 158 -10.70 -16.72 -6.93
C PHE A 158 -9.73 -16.13 -5.91
N ARG A 159 -9.19 -14.94 -6.17
CA ARG A 159 -8.22 -14.26 -5.32
C ARG A 159 -8.81 -13.10 -4.51
N GLU A 160 -10.08 -12.80 -4.71
CA GLU A 160 -10.76 -11.78 -3.94
C GLU A 160 -10.98 -12.23 -2.49
N GLY A 161 -10.49 -11.46 -1.52
CA GLY A 161 -10.49 -11.80 -0.10
C GLY A 161 -9.45 -12.86 0.30
N LEU A 162 -8.51 -13.18 -0.59
CA LEU A 162 -7.42 -14.11 -0.33
C LEU A 162 -6.27 -13.41 0.40
N THR A 163 -5.81 -14.00 1.50
CA THR A 163 -4.50 -13.74 2.09
C THR A 163 -3.67 -15.01 2.05
N ALA A 164 -2.45 -14.93 1.53
CA ALA A 164 -1.55 -16.07 1.48
C ALA A 164 -0.08 -15.65 1.68
N VAL A 165 0.68 -16.52 2.31
CA VAL A 165 2.13 -16.43 2.39
C VAL A 165 2.73 -17.68 1.77
N ILE A 166 3.65 -17.48 0.82
CA ILE A 166 4.32 -18.55 0.07
C ILE A 166 5.82 -18.45 0.33
N SER A 167 6.44 -19.51 0.82
CA SER A 167 7.88 -19.57 1.04
C SER A 167 8.45 -20.81 0.35
N VAL A 168 9.43 -20.60 -0.54
CA VAL A 168 10.15 -21.68 -1.20
C VAL A 168 11.64 -21.59 -0.88
N LYS A 169 12.29 -22.75 -0.78
CA LYS A 169 13.75 -22.85 -0.63
C LYS A 169 14.33 -23.40 -1.91
N VAL A 170 15.09 -22.59 -2.63
CA VAL A 170 15.69 -22.92 -3.93
C VAL A 170 17.21 -22.91 -3.78
N ALA A 171 17.87 -23.99 -4.17
CA ALA A 171 19.32 -24.09 -4.01
C ALA A 171 20.07 -23.07 -4.87
N GLU A 172 19.65 -22.90 -6.13
CA GLU A 172 20.25 -21.95 -7.07
C GLU A 172 19.17 -21.01 -7.64
N PRO A 173 18.74 -19.99 -6.87
CA PRO A 173 17.67 -19.11 -7.30
C PRO A 173 18.17 -18.16 -8.40
N GLN A 174 17.41 -18.11 -9.50
CA GLN A 174 17.63 -17.19 -10.60
C GLN A 174 16.62 -16.05 -10.48
N PHE A 175 17.09 -14.84 -10.23
CA PHE A 175 16.25 -13.68 -10.11
C PHE A 175 16.36 -12.79 -11.35
N GLU A 176 15.25 -12.13 -11.70
CA GLU A 176 15.27 -11.05 -12.67
C GLU A 176 15.82 -9.79 -11.99
N GLY A 177 17.09 -9.49 -12.23
CA GLY A 177 17.78 -8.32 -11.70
C GLY A 177 18.44 -8.48 -10.32
N GLN A 178 19.25 -7.48 -9.97
CA GLN A 178 20.08 -7.46 -8.75
C GLN A 178 19.25 -7.31 -7.47
N THR A 179 18.10 -6.68 -7.55
CA THR A 179 17.20 -6.43 -6.41
C THR A 179 16.49 -7.68 -5.91
N LYS A 180 16.55 -8.78 -6.66
CA LYS A 180 15.96 -10.10 -6.33
C LYS A 180 14.44 -10.05 -6.10
N THR A 181 13.75 -9.16 -6.77
CA THR A 181 12.31 -8.90 -6.60
C THR A 181 11.44 -9.93 -7.29
N LYS A 182 11.96 -10.66 -8.29
CA LYS A 182 11.21 -11.63 -9.09
C LYS A 182 12.00 -12.89 -9.37
N LEU A 183 11.41 -14.07 -9.08
CA LEU A 183 12.02 -15.37 -9.33
C LEU A 183 11.76 -15.84 -10.77
N GLY A 184 12.81 -16.30 -11.46
CA GLY A 184 12.76 -16.79 -12.84
C GLY A 184 12.79 -18.31 -13.02
N ASN A 185 13.10 -19.09 -12.00
CA ASN A 185 13.26 -20.56 -12.10
C ASN A 185 11.96 -21.26 -12.55
N ASN A 186 11.93 -21.80 -13.77
CA ASN A 186 10.72 -22.41 -14.35
C ASN A 186 10.27 -23.68 -13.62
N GLU A 187 11.19 -24.50 -13.12
CA GLU A 187 10.91 -25.76 -12.39
C GLU A 187 10.09 -25.49 -11.11
N VAL A 188 10.29 -24.33 -10.47
CA VAL A 188 9.59 -23.95 -9.23
C VAL A 188 8.08 -23.79 -9.47
N MET A 189 7.67 -23.30 -10.64
CA MET A 189 6.26 -23.16 -10.99
C MET A 189 5.52 -24.49 -10.91
N GLY A 190 6.08 -25.55 -11.52
CA GLY A 190 5.50 -26.89 -11.52
C GLY A 190 5.43 -27.52 -10.14
N ALA A 191 6.50 -27.36 -9.36
CA ALA A 191 6.58 -27.89 -8.00
C ALA A 191 5.55 -27.28 -7.08
N VAL A 192 5.39 -25.95 -7.10
CA VAL A 192 4.39 -25.22 -6.31
C VAL A 192 2.98 -25.55 -6.77
N ASP A 193 2.73 -25.58 -8.09
CA ASP A 193 1.41 -25.92 -8.65
C ASP A 193 0.95 -27.31 -8.20
N GLN A 194 1.85 -28.29 -8.20
CA GLN A 194 1.54 -29.64 -7.73
C GLN A 194 1.27 -29.66 -6.22
N ALA A 195 2.17 -29.11 -5.41
CA ALA A 195 2.06 -29.14 -3.96
C ALA A 195 0.77 -28.46 -3.46
N VAL A 196 0.49 -27.26 -3.95
CA VAL A 196 -0.72 -26.51 -3.58
C VAL A 196 -1.98 -27.20 -4.07
N GLY A 197 -2.00 -27.71 -5.30
CA GLY A 197 -3.15 -28.40 -5.87
C GLY A 197 -3.54 -29.65 -5.07
N GLU A 198 -2.56 -30.48 -4.66
CA GLU A 198 -2.81 -31.66 -3.84
C GLU A 198 -3.44 -31.29 -2.48
N VAL A 199 -2.80 -30.41 -1.71
CA VAL A 199 -3.25 -30.09 -0.35
C VAL A 199 -4.59 -29.35 -0.37
N LEU A 200 -4.75 -28.43 -1.31
CA LEU A 200 -6.02 -27.69 -1.42
C LEU A 200 -7.18 -28.63 -1.82
N SER A 201 -6.96 -29.61 -2.69
CA SER A 201 -7.98 -30.61 -3.04
C SER A 201 -8.44 -31.39 -1.81
N TYR A 202 -7.49 -31.90 -1.01
CA TYR A 202 -7.82 -32.63 0.24
C TYR A 202 -8.58 -31.73 1.22
N TYR A 203 -8.13 -30.48 1.40
CA TYR A 203 -8.79 -29.55 2.31
C TYR A 203 -10.24 -29.29 1.91
N LEU A 204 -10.51 -29.04 0.64
CA LEU A 204 -11.86 -28.76 0.13
C LEU A 204 -12.81 -29.96 0.29
N GLU A 205 -12.28 -31.19 0.15
CA GLU A 205 -13.05 -32.43 0.38
C GLU A 205 -13.35 -32.68 1.87
N GLU A 206 -12.38 -32.39 2.74
CA GLU A 206 -12.53 -32.58 4.20
C GLU A 206 -13.37 -31.46 4.86
N HIS A 207 -13.40 -30.25 4.27
CA HIS A 207 -14.07 -29.07 4.82
C HIS A 207 -15.15 -28.49 3.88
N PRO A 208 -16.21 -29.28 3.54
CA PRO A 208 -17.17 -28.88 2.50
C PRO A 208 -17.96 -27.61 2.82
N LYS A 209 -18.13 -27.27 4.11
CA LYS A 209 -18.78 -26.02 4.52
C LYS A 209 -17.92 -24.81 4.21
N GLU A 210 -16.65 -24.86 4.53
CA GLU A 210 -15.69 -23.79 4.25
C GLU A 210 -15.43 -23.67 2.75
N ALA A 211 -15.27 -24.81 2.06
CA ALA A 211 -15.18 -24.86 0.60
C ALA A 211 -16.35 -24.17 -0.08
N LYS A 212 -17.58 -24.44 0.41
CA LYS A 212 -18.76 -23.74 -0.09
C LYS A 212 -18.69 -22.24 0.16
N THR A 213 -18.29 -21.80 1.34
CA THR A 213 -18.16 -20.38 1.67
C THR A 213 -17.15 -19.67 0.76
N ILE A 214 -16.01 -20.31 0.49
CA ILE A 214 -15.00 -19.80 -0.46
C ILE A 214 -15.60 -19.67 -1.86
N VAL A 215 -16.25 -20.71 -2.37
CA VAL A 215 -16.85 -20.70 -3.71
C VAL A 215 -17.98 -19.66 -3.82
N ASP A 216 -18.82 -19.54 -2.81
CA ASP A 216 -19.87 -18.51 -2.75
C ASP A 216 -19.26 -17.08 -2.83
N LYS A 217 -18.11 -16.85 -2.18
CA LYS A 217 -17.35 -15.60 -2.30
C LYS A 217 -16.84 -15.37 -3.72
N VAL A 218 -16.31 -16.40 -4.39
CA VAL A 218 -15.86 -16.33 -5.79
C VAL A 218 -17.01 -15.97 -6.72
N ILE A 219 -18.18 -16.58 -6.55
CA ILE A 219 -19.37 -16.29 -7.35
C ILE A 219 -19.84 -14.85 -7.14
N LEU A 220 -19.79 -14.37 -5.89
CA LEU A 220 -20.11 -12.97 -5.55
C LEU A 220 -19.14 -12.01 -6.26
N ALA A 221 -17.84 -12.29 -6.22
CA ALA A 221 -16.80 -11.49 -6.89
C ALA A 221 -17.03 -11.41 -8.40
N ALA A 222 -17.25 -12.56 -9.06
CA ALA A 222 -17.55 -12.64 -10.50
C ALA A 222 -18.81 -11.84 -10.87
N THR A 223 -19.87 -11.97 -10.07
CA THR A 223 -21.13 -11.25 -10.28
C THR A 223 -20.95 -9.75 -10.13
N ALA A 224 -20.23 -9.31 -9.11
CA ALA A 224 -19.91 -7.90 -8.88
C ALA A 224 -19.07 -7.32 -10.02
N ARG A 225 -18.04 -8.04 -10.49
CA ARG A 225 -17.20 -7.66 -11.63
C ARG A 225 -18.03 -7.52 -12.92
N HIS A 226 -18.91 -8.48 -13.21
CA HIS A 226 -19.78 -8.43 -14.36
C HIS A 226 -20.76 -7.24 -14.31
N ALA A 227 -21.36 -6.97 -13.13
CA ALA A 227 -22.23 -5.81 -12.93
C ALA A 227 -21.48 -4.49 -13.16
N ALA A 228 -20.25 -4.37 -12.67
CA ALA A 228 -19.40 -3.20 -12.88
C ALA A 228 -19.09 -2.98 -14.37
N ARG A 229 -18.75 -4.04 -15.12
CA ARG A 229 -18.51 -3.97 -16.56
C ARG A 229 -19.75 -3.48 -17.31
N LYS A 230 -20.92 -4.04 -17.02
CA LYS A 230 -22.19 -3.64 -17.63
C LYS A 230 -22.55 -2.17 -17.34
N ALA A 231 -22.30 -1.71 -16.11
CA ALA A 231 -22.50 -0.31 -15.74
C ALA A 231 -21.60 0.63 -16.56
N ARG A 232 -20.31 0.29 -16.74
CA ARG A 232 -19.38 1.06 -17.60
C ARG A 232 -19.84 1.13 -19.05
N GLU A 233 -20.23 0.01 -19.63
CA GLU A 233 -20.73 -0.03 -21.02
C GLU A 233 -21.95 0.85 -21.20
N MET A 234 -22.88 0.89 -20.24
CA MET A 234 -24.03 1.78 -20.25
C MET A 234 -23.66 3.26 -20.19
N VAL A 235 -22.66 3.62 -19.37
CA VAL A 235 -22.16 5.01 -19.28
C VAL A 235 -21.47 5.41 -20.58
N GLN A 236 -20.63 4.53 -21.15
CA GLN A 236 -19.96 4.80 -22.43
C GLN A 236 -20.93 4.96 -23.58
N ARG A 237 -22.03 4.16 -23.63
CA ARG A 237 -23.07 4.29 -24.65
C ARG A 237 -23.91 5.56 -24.50
N LYS A 238 -24.05 6.11 -23.27
CA LYS A 238 -24.82 7.34 -23.01
C LYS A 238 -24.04 8.62 -23.30
N SER A 239 -22.74 8.56 -23.51
CA SER A 239 -21.88 9.73 -23.77
C SER A 239 -21.02 9.56 -25.03
N PRO A 240 -21.62 9.43 -26.23
CA PRO A 240 -20.84 9.36 -27.49
C PRO A 240 -20.13 10.69 -27.81
N MET A 241 -20.43 11.79 -27.10
CA MET A 241 -19.85 13.13 -27.32
C MET A 241 -18.93 13.61 -26.22
N SER A 242 -18.74 12.86 -25.13
CA SER A 242 -17.67 13.13 -24.16
C SER A 242 -16.43 12.39 -24.64
N GLY A 243 -15.74 12.98 -25.62
CA GLY A 243 -14.36 12.58 -25.92
C GLY A 243 -13.60 12.52 -24.58
N GLY A 244 -12.72 11.52 -24.39
CA GLY A 244 -11.96 11.26 -23.17
C GLY A 244 -11.16 12.47 -22.70
N GLY A 245 -11.88 13.52 -22.26
CA GLY A 245 -11.33 14.74 -21.73
C GLY A 245 -10.86 14.54 -20.28
N LEU A 246 -9.83 15.27 -19.92
CA LEU A 246 -9.34 15.34 -18.56
C LEU A 246 -10.45 15.79 -17.59
N PRO A 247 -10.39 15.40 -16.29
CA PRO A 247 -11.38 15.83 -15.31
C PRO A 247 -11.50 17.36 -15.31
N GLY A 248 -12.73 17.88 -15.37
CA GLY A 248 -12.98 19.32 -15.42
C GLY A 248 -12.38 20.11 -14.23
N LYS A 249 -12.06 19.42 -13.15
CA LYS A 249 -11.38 19.97 -11.98
C LYS A 249 -9.85 20.00 -12.09
N LEU A 250 -9.26 19.19 -12.99
CA LEU A 250 -7.81 19.14 -13.16
C LEU A 250 -7.30 20.43 -13.78
N ALA A 251 -6.40 21.10 -13.08
CA ALA A 251 -5.57 22.14 -13.66
C ALA A 251 -4.26 21.50 -14.15
N ASP A 252 -4.22 21.09 -15.40
CA ASP A 252 -3.09 20.37 -16.00
C ASP A 252 -1.87 21.26 -16.24
N CYS A 253 -0.69 20.64 -16.43
CA CYS A 253 0.54 21.30 -16.82
C CYS A 253 0.76 21.27 -18.34
N SER A 254 1.69 22.10 -18.81
CA SER A 254 1.96 22.25 -20.24
C SER A 254 2.98 21.24 -20.77
N ASP A 255 3.94 20.79 -19.96
CA ASP A 255 4.93 19.80 -20.32
C ASP A 255 4.26 18.42 -20.56
N LYS A 256 4.82 17.66 -21.48
CA LYS A 256 4.33 16.31 -21.85
C LYS A 256 5.26 15.20 -21.42
N ASP A 257 6.45 15.53 -20.91
CA ASP A 257 7.41 14.56 -20.40
C ASP A 257 7.02 14.16 -18.95
N PRO A 258 6.53 12.92 -18.73
CA PRO A 258 6.08 12.50 -17.40
C PRO A 258 7.15 12.61 -16.32
N SER A 259 8.44 12.46 -16.70
CA SER A 259 9.57 12.52 -15.76
C SER A 259 9.78 13.91 -15.15
N LYS A 260 9.27 14.95 -15.83
CA LYS A 260 9.34 16.35 -15.38
C LYS A 260 8.04 16.81 -14.74
N CYS A 261 6.94 16.11 -14.96
CA CYS A 261 5.61 16.51 -14.52
C CYS A 261 5.28 16.02 -13.13
N GLU A 262 4.61 16.90 -12.37
CA GLU A 262 4.14 16.65 -11.01
C GLU A 262 2.63 16.82 -10.91
N LEU A 263 1.94 15.89 -10.23
CA LEU A 263 0.53 16.01 -9.91
C LEU A 263 0.35 16.19 -8.41
N PHE A 264 -0.24 17.30 -8.00
CA PHE A 264 -0.66 17.52 -6.61
C PHE A 264 -2.11 17.08 -6.44
N LEU A 265 -2.35 16.13 -5.55
CA LEU A 265 -3.66 15.75 -5.03
C LEU A 265 -3.93 16.61 -3.80
N VAL A 266 -4.84 17.57 -3.92
CA VAL A 266 -5.02 18.62 -2.91
C VAL A 266 -6.37 18.47 -2.21
N GLU A 267 -6.37 18.53 -0.89
CA GLU A 267 -7.60 18.48 -0.09
C GLU A 267 -8.44 19.74 -0.30
N GLY A 268 -9.66 19.55 -0.82
CA GLY A 268 -10.68 20.58 -0.94
C GLY A 268 -10.47 21.57 -2.09
N ASP A 269 -11.57 22.23 -2.45
CA ASP A 269 -11.60 23.22 -3.54
C ASP A 269 -10.90 24.53 -3.15
N SER A 270 -10.87 24.90 -1.86
CA SER A 270 -10.24 26.13 -1.36
C SER A 270 -8.72 26.07 -1.50
N ALA A 271 -8.08 25.08 -0.87
CA ALA A 271 -6.63 24.87 -0.97
C ALA A 271 -6.23 24.57 -2.43
N GLY A 272 -7.07 23.79 -3.16
CA GLY A 272 -6.89 23.57 -4.59
C GLY A 272 -6.89 24.85 -5.42
N GLY A 273 -7.73 25.82 -5.08
CA GLY A 273 -7.74 27.16 -5.70
C GLY A 273 -6.45 27.94 -5.47
N THR A 274 -5.97 27.96 -4.22
CA THR A 274 -4.69 28.58 -3.85
C THR A 274 -3.52 27.92 -4.56
N ALA A 275 -3.47 26.57 -4.57
CA ALA A 275 -2.45 25.81 -5.26
C ALA A 275 -2.44 26.07 -6.80
N LYS A 276 -3.63 26.18 -7.42
CA LYS A 276 -3.74 26.53 -8.85
C LYS A 276 -3.15 27.89 -9.17
N GLN A 277 -3.25 28.85 -8.25
CA GLN A 277 -2.68 30.19 -8.42
C GLN A 277 -1.16 30.19 -8.22
N GLY A 278 -0.67 29.45 -7.18
CA GLY A 278 0.75 29.43 -6.82
C GLY A 278 1.63 28.53 -7.66
N ARG A 279 1.09 27.52 -8.36
CA ARG A 279 1.85 26.51 -9.07
C ARG A 279 2.67 27.01 -10.24
N ASN A 280 3.72 26.31 -10.60
CA ASN A 280 4.37 26.44 -11.90
C ASN A 280 3.57 25.66 -12.97
N ARG A 281 2.93 26.42 -13.87
CA ARG A 281 2.03 25.83 -14.91
C ARG A 281 2.77 25.00 -15.97
N MET A 282 4.08 25.11 -16.05
CA MET A 282 4.85 24.33 -17.02
C MET A 282 4.84 22.86 -16.66
N PHE A 283 5.11 22.51 -15.39
CA PHE A 283 5.30 21.12 -14.98
C PHE A 283 4.43 20.66 -13.79
N GLN A 284 3.66 21.54 -13.14
CA GLN A 284 2.81 21.19 -12.02
C GLN A 284 1.32 21.19 -12.40
N ALA A 285 0.66 20.07 -12.15
CA ALA A 285 -0.78 19.89 -12.26
C ALA A 285 -1.42 19.82 -10.88
N ILE A 286 -2.66 20.33 -10.75
CA ILE A 286 -3.43 20.32 -9.50
C ILE A 286 -4.76 19.61 -9.72
N LEU A 287 -5.03 18.58 -8.90
CA LEU A 287 -6.33 17.92 -8.81
C LEU A 287 -6.91 18.10 -7.40
N PRO A 288 -7.89 18.98 -7.20
CA PRO A 288 -8.60 19.07 -5.93
C PRO A 288 -9.48 17.84 -5.71
N LEU A 289 -9.42 17.28 -4.52
CA LEU A 289 -10.27 16.18 -4.06
C LEU A 289 -11.37 16.73 -3.16
N ARG A 290 -12.63 16.32 -3.32
CA ARG A 290 -13.74 16.75 -2.50
C ARG A 290 -13.86 15.88 -1.26
N GLY A 291 -13.20 16.27 -0.18
CA GLY A 291 -13.24 15.59 1.12
C GLY A 291 -12.63 14.20 1.08
N LYS A 292 -13.09 13.32 1.95
CA LYS A 292 -12.57 11.97 2.11
C LYS A 292 -12.93 11.11 0.89
N ILE A 293 -11.93 10.57 0.23
CA ILE A 293 -12.16 9.60 -0.86
C ILE A 293 -12.74 8.30 -0.30
N LEU A 294 -13.36 7.52 -1.19
CA LEU A 294 -13.91 6.22 -0.79
C LEU A 294 -12.82 5.32 -0.19
N ASN A 295 -13.13 4.73 0.95
CA ASN A 295 -12.29 3.72 1.57
C ASN A 295 -12.31 2.43 0.73
N VAL A 296 -11.24 2.22 -0.03
CA VAL A 296 -11.13 1.08 -0.94
C VAL A 296 -10.86 -0.25 -0.25
N GLU A 297 -10.44 -0.23 1.02
CA GLU A 297 -10.27 -1.44 1.83
C GLU A 297 -11.62 -2.09 2.15
N LYS A 298 -12.65 -1.27 2.36
CA LYS A 298 -14.01 -1.69 2.72
C LYS A 298 -15.00 -1.72 1.56
N ALA A 299 -14.59 -1.26 0.38
CA ALA A 299 -15.47 -1.15 -0.77
C ALA A 299 -15.17 -2.23 -1.81
N MET A 300 -16.23 -2.82 -2.36
CA MET A 300 -16.09 -3.66 -3.56
C MET A 300 -15.47 -2.86 -4.69
N TYR A 301 -14.62 -3.49 -5.49
CA TYR A 301 -13.90 -2.87 -6.61
C TYR A 301 -14.79 -2.06 -7.56
N HIS A 302 -15.99 -2.56 -7.92
CA HIS A 302 -16.92 -1.82 -8.76
C HIS A 302 -17.40 -0.52 -8.12
N LYS A 303 -17.64 -0.48 -6.80
CA LYS A 303 -18.00 0.75 -6.08
C LYS A 303 -16.85 1.76 -6.05
N ALA A 304 -15.61 1.28 -5.96
CA ALA A 304 -14.45 2.15 -6.10
C ALA A 304 -14.43 2.85 -7.46
N LEU A 305 -14.76 2.12 -8.54
CA LEU A 305 -14.82 2.67 -9.89
C LEU A 305 -16.05 3.55 -10.18
N GLU A 306 -17.11 3.44 -9.38
CA GLU A 306 -18.26 4.34 -9.42
C GLU A 306 -17.99 5.68 -8.71
N SER A 307 -16.99 5.73 -7.83
CA SER A 307 -16.59 6.95 -7.15
C SER A 307 -16.00 7.98 -8.12
N ASP A 308 -16.60 9.18 -8.15
CA ASP A 308 -16.13 10.27 -9.00
C ASP A 308 -14.69 10.67 -8.70
N GLU A 309 -14.30 10.72 -7.42
CA GLU A 309 -12.96 11.11 -7.00
C GLU A 309 -11.91 10.08 -7.46
N ILE A 310 -12.21 8.80 -7.32
CA ILE A 310 -11.32 7.72 -7.80
C ILE A 310 -11.20 7.77 -9.33
N ARG A 311 -12.31 7.94 -10.05
CA ARG A 311 -12.27 8.09 -11.51
C ARG A 311 -11.47 9.31 -11.95
N ASN A 312 -11.59 10.40 -11.23
CA ASN A 312 -10.83 11.62 -11.52
C ASN A 312 -9.33 11.39 -11.35
N ILE A 313 -8.90 10.63 -10.32
CA ILE A 313 -7.50 10.26 -10.12
C ILE A 313 -7.01 9.40 -11.30
N TYR A 314 -7.70 8.33 -11.66
CA TYR A 314 -7.33 7.48 -12.80
C TYR A 314 -7.21 8.28 -14.10
N THR A 315 -8.20 9.13 -14.38
CA THR A 315 -8.24 9.94 -15.61
C THR A 315 -7.12 10.99 -15.61
N ALA A 316 -6.85 11.63 -14.47
CA ALA A 316 -5.76 12.60 -14.34
C ALA A 316 -4.40 11.92 -14.57
N LEU A 317 -4.19 10.75 -13.98
CA LEU A 317 -2.96 9.98 -14.14
C LEU A 317 -2.76 9.44 -15.57
N GLY A 318 -3.84 9.33 -16.36
CA GLY A 318 -3.79 8.78 -17.71
C GLY A 318 -3.67 7.26 -17.74
N VAL A 319 -3.91 6.60 -16.61
CA VAL A 319 -3.86 5.14 -16.51
C VAL A 319 -5.25 4.53 -16.70
N THR A 320 -5.29 3.36 -17.33
CA THR A 320 -6.52 2.60 -17.55
C THR A 320 -6.45 1.32 -16.73
N ILE A 321 -7.60 0.90 -16.22
CA ILE A 321 -7.70 -0.35 -15.47
C ILE A 321 -8.21 -1.41 -16.43
N GLY A 322 -7.49 -2.55 -16.49
CA GLY A 322 -7.96 -3.81 -17.06
C GLY A 322 -8.67 -3.69 -18.39
N THR A 323 -7.96 -3.38 -19.48
CA THR A 323 -8.59 -3.22 -20.80
C THR A 323 -8.52 -4.46 -21.66
N GLU A 324 -7.57 -5.37 -21.45
CA GLU A 324 -7.39 -6.51 -22.36
C GLU A 324 -7.45 -7.88 -21.69
N ASP A 325 -7.15 -8.00 -20.37
CA ASP A 325 -7.11 -9.31 -19.70
C ASP A 325 -7.93 -9.42 -18.42
N ASP A 326 -8.92 -8.54 -18.17
CA ASP A 326 -9.69 -8.48 -16.92
C ASP A 326 -8.80 -8.34 -15.65
N SER A 327 -7.52 -7.96 -15.81
CA SER A 327 -6.61 -7.76 -14.67
C SER A 327 -7.00 -6.50 -13.89
N LYS A 328 -6.87 -6.55 -12.56
CA LYS A 328 -7.08 -5.38 -11.69
C LYS A 328 -5.87 -4.43 -11.74
N GLU A 329 -4.79 -4.80 -12.42
CA GLU A 329 -3.56 -4.03 -12.49
C GLU A 329 -3.72 -2.83 -13.43
N ALA A 330 -3.28 -1.67 -12.95
CA ALA A 330 -3.27 -0.46 -13.76
C ALA A 330 -2.06 -0.46 -14.70
N ASN A 331 -2.27 -0.13 -15.98
CA ASN A 331 -1.14 0.06 -16.92
C ASN A 331 -0.47 1.41 -16.64
N ILE A 332 0.67 1.38 -15.93
CA ILE A 332 1.44 2.58 -15.57
C ILE A 332 2.36 3.09 -16.69
N GLU A 333 2.52 2.36 -17.81
CA GLU A 333 3.33 2.84 -18.96
C GLU A 333 2.81 4.17 -19.55
N LYS A 334 1.50 4.42 -19.37
CA LYS A 334 0.83 5.64 -19.81
C LYS A 334 0.75 6.73 -18.74
N LEU A 335 1.44 6.53 -17.62
CA LEU A 335 1.43 7.48 -16.50
C LEU A 335 1.92 8.86 -16.97
N ARG A 336 1.13 9.90 -16.66
CA ARG A 336 1.41 11.27 -17.11
C ARG A 336 2.33 12.06 -16.18
N TYR A 337 2.52 11.57 -14.94
CA TYR A 337 3.31 12.25 -13.91
C TYR A 337 4.15 11.23 -13.15
N HIS A 338 5.47 11.39 -13.14
CA HIS A 338 6.37 10.55 -12.34
C HIS A 338 6.59 11.11 -10.92
N LYS A 339 5.84 12.17 -10.55
CA LYS A 339 5.78 12.64 -9.18
C LYS A 339 4.33 12.97 -8.82
N ILE A 340 3.77 12.19 -7.92
CA ILE A 340 2.42 12.33 -7.41
C ILE A 340 2.54 12.75 -5.96
N ILE A 341 2.03 13.92 -5.61
CA ILE A 341 2.24 14.56 -4.32
C ILE A 341 0.88 14.72 -3.63
N ILE A 342 0.71 14.07 -2.49
CA ILE A 342 -0.44 14.24 -1.62
C ILE A 342 -0.20 15.50 -0.80
N MET A 343 -1.15 16.44 -0.81
CA MET A 343 -1.08 17.71 -0.11
C MET A 343 -2.38 17.98 0.62
N THR A 344 -2.39 17.71 1.92
CA THR A 344 -3.54 17.79 2.84
C THR A 344 -3.26 18.76 3.97
N ASP A 345 -4.30 19.12 4.71
CA ASP A 345 -4.18 19.95 5.90
C ASP A 345 -3.41 19.21 7.02
N ALA A 346 -2.69 19.96 7.86
CA ALA A 346 -1.91 19.41 8.97
C ALA A 346 -2.78 19.12 10.21
N ASP A 347 -3.92 18.48 10.00
CA ASP A 347 -4.87 18.11 11.04
C ASP A 347 -5.22 16.59 10.98
N VAL A 348 -6.15 16.17 11.84
CA VAL A 348 -6.58 14.75 11.93
C VAL A 348 -7.32 14.32 10.66
N ASP A 349 -8.12 15.21 10.06
CA ASP A 349 -8.87 14.90 8.84
C ASP A 349 -7.93 14.77 7.64
N GLY A 350 -6.95 15.68 7.50
CA GLY A 350 -5.91 15.58 6.48
C GLY A 350 -5.09 14.30 6.59
N SER A 351 -4.67 13.92 7.79
CA SER A 351 -3.96 12.64 8.02
C SER A 351 -4.81 11.43 7.63
N HIS A 352 -6.12 11.50 7.83
CA HIS A 352 -7.04 10.45 7.38
C HIS A 352 -7.16 10.39 5.86
N ILE A 353 -7.22 11.55 5.19
CA ILE A 353 -7.24 11.62 3.72
C ILE A 353 -5.95 11.07 3.14
N ASP A 354 -4.79 11.42 3.70
CA ASP A 354 -3.50 10.84 3.33
C ASP A 354 -3.53 9.29 3.39
N THR A 355 -4.04 8.76 4.49
CA THR A 355 -4.16 7.31 4.69
C THR A 355 -5.06 6.67 3.63
N LEU A 356 -6.21 7.27 3.31
CA LEU A 356 -7.12 6.76 2.28
C LEU A 356 -6.50 6.79 0.88
N ILE A 357 -5.78 7.87 0.54
CA ILE A 357 -5.10 8.00 -0.76
C ILE A 357 -3.94 7.00 -0.84
N MET A 358 -3.12 6.87 0.20
CA MET A 358 -2.05 5.87 0.25
C MET A 358 -2.60 4.45 0.14
N THR A 359 -3.71 4.13 0.84
CA THR A 359 -4.39 2.83 0.73
C THR A 359 -4.85 2.55 -0.69
N PHE A 360 -5.42 3.58 -1.37
CA PHE A 360 -5.82 3.46 -2.77
C PHE A 360 -4.64 3.13 -3.68
N PHE A 361 -3.52 3.83 -3.58
CA PHE A 361 -2.32 3.53 -4.37
C PHE A 361 -1.73 2.17 -4.02
N PHE A 362 -1.66 1.83 -2.75
CA PHE A 362 -1.15 0.55 -2.30
C PHE A 362 -1.96 -0.64 -2.85
N ARG A 363 -3.31 -0.53 -2.87
CA ARG A 363 -4.20 -1.61 -3.32
C ARG A 363 -4.35 -1.72 -4.83
N TYR A 364 -4.35 -0.60 -5.55
CA TYR A 364 -4.69 -0.59 -6.98
C TYR A 364 -3.56 -0.20 -7.91
N MET A 365 -2.54 0.45 -7.40
CA MET A 365 -1.36 0.89 -8.18
C MET A 365 -0.07 0.79 -7.38
N PRO A 366 0.27 -0.40 -6.81
CA PRO A 366 1.47 -0.56 -6.00
C PRO A 366 2.75 -0.19 -6.76
N GLN A 367 2.76 -0.35 -8.08
CA GLN A 367 3.88 0.03 -8.93
C GLN A 367 4.23 1.53 -8.84
N ILE A 368 3.26 2.41 -8.56
CA ILE A 368 3.52 3.84 -8.36
C ILE A 368 4.40 4.07 -7.11
N ILE A 369 4.13 3.30 -6.05
CA ILE A 369 4.95 3.37 -4.82
C ILE A 369 6.29 2.69 -5.03
N GLN A 370 6.32 1.51 -5.66
CA GLN A 370 7.55 0.74 -5.94
C GLN A 370 8.54 1.51 -6.82
N ASN A 371 8.03 2.28 -7.79
CA ASN A 371 8.86 3.14 -8.64
C ASN A 371 9.22 4.48 -7.97
N GLY A 372 8.80 4.72 -6.72
CA GLY A 372 9.13 5.92 -5.98
C GLY A 372 8.43 7.19 -6.49
N TYR A 373 7.24 7.07 -7.10
CA TYR A 373 6.52 8.20 -7.68
C TYR A 373 5.54 8.86 -6.71
N LEU A 374 5.26 8.27 -5.53
CA LEU A 374 4.32 8.80 -4.54
C LEU A 374 5.03 9.54 -3.42
N TYR A 375 4.57 10.77 -3.14
CA TYR A 375 5.12 11.64 -2.12
C TYR A 375 4.02 12.28 -1.27
N ILE A 376 4.38 12.68 -0.05
CA ILE A 376 3.54 13.49 0.85
C ILE A 376 4.24 14.83 1.01
N ALA A 377 3.53 15.93 0.75
CA ALA A 377 4.02 17.27 1.01
C ALA A 377 4.02 17.56 2.52
N THR A 378 5.06 18.24 2.99
CA THR A 378 5.19 18.65 4.38
C THR A 378 5.20 20.17 4.47
N PRO A 379 4.03 20.82 4.61
CA PRO A 379 3.97 22.28 4.80
C PRO A 379 4.53 22.66 6.18
N PRO A 380 4.99 23.92 6.37
CA PRO A 380 5.42 24.39 7.68
C PRO A 380 4.25 24.49 8.65
N LEU A 381 4.52 24.24 9.93
CA LEU A 381 3.53 24.40 11.02
C LEU A 381 3.41 25.84 11.48
N TYR A 382 4.49 26.61 11.38
CA TYR A 382 4.54 27.98 11.91
C TYR A 382 5.21 28.96 10.95
N LEU A 383 4.74 30.20 10.99
CA LEU A 383 5.48 31.36 10.50
C LEU A 383 5.85 32.22 11.71
N CYS A 384 7.14 32.38 11.96
CA CYS A 384 7.69 33.18 13.05
C CYS A 384 8.21 34.51 12.51
N LYS A 385 7.85 35.63 13.15
CA LYS A 385 8.26 36.98 12.74
C LYS A 385 8.78 37.81 13.90
N LYS A 386 9.88 38.53 13.62
CA LYS A 386 10.44 39.54 14.54
C LYS A 386 10.96 40.74 13.73
N GLY A 387 10.23 41.83 13.75
CA GLY A 387 10.55 43.02 12.95
C GLY A 387 10.54 42.69 11.45
N LYS A 388 11.70 42.71 10.81
CA LYS A 388 11.88 42.37 9.39
C LYS A 388 12.29 40.93 9.14
N VAL A 389 12.55 40.16 10.20
CA VAL A 389 12.97 38.76 10.07
C VAL A 389 11.74 37.87 10.11
N GLU A 390 11.59 37.06 9.07
CA GLU A 390 10.52 36.05 8.95
C GLU A 390 11.14 34.69 8.66
N GLU A 391 10.67 33.65 9.33
CA GLU A 391 11.14 32.28 9.11
C GLU A 391 9.98 31.29 9.24
N TYR A 392 9.91 30.34 8.31
CA TYR A 392 8.98 29.20 8.38
C TYR A 392 9.58 28.09 9.22
N CYS A 393 8.79 27.53 10.12
CA CYS A 393 9.22 26.45 11.01
C CYS A 393 8.32 25.23 10.81
N TRP A 394 8.94 24.07 10.59
CA TRP A 394 8.27 22.78 10.39
C TRP A 394 8.13 21.99 11.69
N THR A 395 8.90 22.35 12.72
CA THR A 395 8.88 21.66 14.02
C THR A 395 8.83 22.68 15.16
N ASP A 396 8.35 22.22 16.32
CA ASP A 396 8.40 23.02 17.57
C ASP A 396 9.84 23.36 17.97
N ALA A 397 10.80 22.48 17.69
CA ALA A 397 12.21 22.74 17.95
C ALA A 397 12.77 23.89 17.10
N GLN A 398 12.39 23.98 15.81
CA GLN A 398 12.77 25.12 14.97
C GLN A 398 12.13 26.41 15.43
N ARG A 399 10.84 26.36 15.79
CA ARG A 399 10.14 27.50 16.40
C ARG A 399 10.83 27.96 17.69
N GLN A 400 11.18 27.05 18.59
CA GLN A 400 11.88 27.40 19.83
C GLN A 400 13.24 28.02 19.56
N LYS A 401 14.00 27.47 18.61
CA LYS A 401 15.30 28.04 18.20
C LYS A 401 15.14 29.48 17.70
N PHE A 402 14.09 29.79 16.93
CA PHE A 402 13.80 31.14 16.49
C PHE A 402 13.48 32.08 17.67
N ILE A 403 12.67 31.61 18.64
CA ILE A 403 12.34 32.34 19.86
C ILE A 403 13.61 32.64 20.66
N ASP A 404 14.49 31.68 20.84
CA ASP A 404 15.74 31.85 21.58
C ASP A 404 16.69 32.82 20.87
N THR A 405 16.80 32.73 19.54
CA THR A 405 17.70 33.55 18.74
C THR A 405 17.24 35.00 18.65
N TYR A 406 15.97 35.25 18.38
CA TYR A 406 15.45 36.59 18.08
C TYR A 406 14.57 37.18 19.19
N GLY A 407 14.01 36.32 20.06
CA GLY A 407 13.10 36.69 21.15
C GLY A 407 13.77 36.74 22.53
N GLY A 408 15.05 36.36 22.64
CA GLY A 408 15.73 36.26 23.91
C GLY A 408 15.08 35.26 24.87
N GLY A 409 14.51 34.16 24.32
CA GLY A 409 13.81 33.12 25.07
C GLY A 409 12.36 33.46 25.46
N SER A 410 11.84 34.64 25.07
CA SER A 410 10.46 35.04 25.37
C SER A 410 9.53 34.86 24.17
N GLU A 411 8.52 34.00 24.30
CA GLU A 411 7.49 33.83 23.28
C GLU A 411 6.73 35.10 22.94
N ASN A 412 6.47 35.96 23.94
CA ASN A 412 5.75 37.23 23.75
C ASN A 412 6.51 38.26 22.90
N ALA A 413 7.82 38.06 22.69
CA ALA A 413 8.64 38.94 21.87
C ALA A 413 8.57 38.59 20.36
N ILE A 414 7.93 37.50 20.00
CA ILE A 414 7.84 36.96 18.64
C ILE A 414 6.38 36.87 18.23
N HIS A 415 6.05 37.29 17.01
CA HIS A 415 4.75 37.01 16.41
C HIS A 415 4.82 35.61 15.76
N THR A 416 4.07 34.66 16.28
CA THR A 416 3.98 33.29 15.74
C THR A 416 2.57 33.08 15.18
N GLN A 417 2.48 32.79 13.88
CA GLN A 417 1.28 32.32 13.21
C GLN A 417 1.38 30.80 13.07
N ARG A 418 0.43 30.06 13.63
CA ARG A 418 0.32 28.62 13.44
C ARG A 418 -0.62 28.35 12.26
N TYR A 419 -0.18 27.57 11.30
CA TYR A 419 -1.02 27.08 10.21
C TYR A 419 -1.73 25.79 10.62
N LYS A 420 -3.05 25.79 10.54
CA LYS A 420 -3.88 24.59 10.79
C LYS A 420 -4.26 23.90 9.49
N GLY A 421 -4.31 24.66 8.39
CA GLY A 421 -4.62 24.12 7.08
C GLY A 421 -4.01 24.95 5.96
N LEU A 422 -3.90 24.35 4.78
CA LEU A 422 -3.35 24.94 3.55
C LEU A 422 -4.15 26.16 3.08
N GLY A 423 -5.45 26.20 3.40
CA GLY A 423 -6.32 27.34 3.08
C GLY A 423 -5.98 28.63 3.82
N GLU A 424 -5.16 28.56 4.87
CA GLU A 424 -4.67 29.73 5.60
C GLU A 424 -3.47 30.42 4.93
N MET A 425 -2.83 29.74 3.95
CA MET A 425 -1.73 30.25 3.16
C MET A 425 -2.25 30.96 1.92
N ASN A 426 -1.63 32.07 1.56
CA ASN A 426 -1.83 32.65 0.24
C ASN A 426 -1.01 31.87 -0.81
N ALA A 427 -1.23 32.15 -2.10
CA ALA A 427 -0.60 31.44 -3.21
C ALA A 427 0.93 31.53 -3.20
N GLN A 428 1.48 32.68 -2.79
CA GLN A 428 2.92 32.91 -2.70
C GLN A 428 3.54 32.09 -1.58
N GLN A 429 2.92 32.09 -0.40
CA GLN A 429 3.37 31.32 0.76
C GLN A 429 3.34 29.82 0.47
N LEU A 430 2.27 29.32 -0.17
CA LEU A 430 2.13 27.92 -0.53
C LEU A 430 3.19 27.50 -1.56
N TRP A 431 3.48 28.37 -2.53
CA TRP A 431 4.58 28.16 -3.47
C TRP A 431 5.91 28.04 -2.75
N GLU A 432 6.31 29.08 -2.02
CA GLU A 432 7.63 29.19 -1.39
C GLU A 432 7.95 28.08 -0.39
N THR A 433 6.94 27.53 0.27
CA THR A 433 7.13 26.57 1.37
C THR A 433 6.87 25.13 0.98
N THR A 434 5.96 24.90 0.01
CA THR A 434 5.38 23.55 -0.19
C THR A 434 5.43 23.08 -1.64
N MET A 435 5.46 24.01 -2.62
CA MET A 435 5.36 23.64 -4.03
C MET A 435 6.65 23.88 -4.82
N ASP A 436 7.49 24.84 -4.42
CA ASP A 436 8.76 25.14 -5.07
C ASP A 436 9.74 23.97 -4.92
N PRO A 437 10.19 23.35 -6.01
CA PRO A 437 11.14 22.23 -5.97
C PRO A 437 12.42 22.49 -5.19
N GLU A 438 12.87 23.76 -5.12
CA GLU A 438 14.12 24.13 -4.46
C GLU A 438 13.99 24.24 -2.94
N ASN A 439 12.79 24.55 -2.43
CA ASN A 439 12.59 24.91 -1.02
C ASN A 439 11.65 23.95 -0.26
N ARG A 440 10.83 23.18 -0.98
CA ARG A 440 9.83 22.30 -0.38
C ARG A 440 10.43 21.07 0.28
N MET A 441 9.72 20.55 1.28
CA MET A 441 9.99 19.24 1.87
C MET A 441 8.95 18.22 1.43
N LEU A 442 9.41 17.12 0.84
CA LEU A 442 8.59 15.98 0.45
C LEU A 442 9.07 14.71 1.17
N LYS A 443 8.13 13.91 1.65
CA LYS A 443 8.39 12.55 2.14
C LYS A 443 8.02 11.58 1.04
N GLN A 444 8.98 10.81 0.54
CA GLN A 444 8.69 9.72 -0.39
C GLN A 444 8.00 8.58 0.35
N VAL A 445 6.94 8.04 -0.24
CA VAL A 445 6.24 6.86 0.30
C VAL A 445 6.94 5.62 -0.21
N ASN A 446 7.48 4.82 0.70
CA ASN A 446 8.17 3.57 0.42
C ASN A 446 7.45 2.41 1.09
N ILE A 447 7.55 1.22 0.51
CA ILE A 447 7.10 -0.03 1.10
C ILE A 447 8.34 -0.86 1.41
N ASP A 448 8.82 -0.79 2.64
CA ASP A 448 9.99 -1.56 3.09
C ASP A 448 9.60 -3.01 3.41
N ASN A 449 8.37 -3.21 3.89
CA ASN A 449 7.80 -4.52 4.20
C ASN A 449 6.32 -4.53 3.79
N ALA A 450 6.00 -5.30 2.75
CA ALA A 450 4.64 -5.35 2.20
C ALA A 450 3.62 -5.96 3.18
N ALA A 451 4.02 -6.94 4.01
CA ALA A 451 3.13 -7.55 5.00
C ALA A 451 2.79 -6.58 6.13
N GLU A 452 3.78 -5.81 6.62
CA GLU A 452 3.53 -4.80 7.64
C GLU A 452 2.75 -3.61 7.09
N ALA A 453 3.03 -3.17 5.85
CA ALA A 453 2.26 -2.13 5.19
C ALA A 453 0.79 -2.56 5.04
N ASP A 454 0.52 -3.79 4.64
CA ASP A 454 -0.83 -4.35 4.55
C ASP A 454 -1.54 -4.34 5.91
N TYR A 455 -0.86 -4.81 6.96
CA TYR A 455 -1.38 -4.79 8.32
C TYR A 455 -1.70 -3.35 8.78
N ILE A 456 -0.77 -2.40 8.58
CA ILE A 456 -0.94 -1.00 8.98
C ILE A 456 -2.14 -0.37 8.25
N PHE A 457 -2.25 -0.55 6.93
CA PHE A 457 -3.38 -0.01 6.16
C PHE A 457 -4.71 -0.62 6.58
N SER A 458 -4.77 -1.93 6.81
CA SER A 458 -5.98 -2.60 7.30
C SER A 458 -6.41 -2.09 8.67
N MET A 459 -5.45 -1.88 9.59
CA MET A 459 -5.70 -1.36 10.94
C MET A 459 -6.08 0.11 10.95
N SER A 460 -5.30 0.97 10.30
CA SER A 460 -5.50 2.44 10.29
C SER A 460 -6.88 2.82 9.76
N VAL A 461 -7.32 2.10 8.74
CA VAL A 461 -8.63 2.32 8.11
C VAL A 461 -9.77 1.76 8.95
N SER A 462 -9.51 0.78 9.84
CA SER A 462 -10.50 0.20 10.76
C SER A 462 -10.70 1.05 12.03
N TYR A 463 -9.63 1.62 12.58
CA TYR A 463 -9.65 2.42 13.82
C TYR A 463 -10.37 3.78 13.68
N THR A 464 -10.40 4.37 12.49
CA THR A 464 -11.09 5.65 12.27
C THR A 464 -12.60 5.60 12.48
N HIS A 465 -13.21 4.40 12.47
CA HIS A 465 -14.63 4.25 12.81
C HIS A 465 -14.93 4.12 14.31
N LEU A 466 -13.98 3.62 15.10
CA LEU A 466 -14.19 3.48 16.55
C LEU A 466 -14.13 4.83 17.28
N ARG A 467 -13.30 5.78 16.85
CA ARG A 467 -13.25 7.12 17.45
C ARG A 467 -14.43 8.03 17.10
N ALA A 468 -15.12 7.79 16.00
CA ALA A 468 -16.32 8.56 15.64
C ALA A 468 -17.55 8.22 16.50
N HIS A 469 -17.53 7.08 17.21
CA HIS A 469 -18.59 6.66 18.13
C HIS A 469 -18.27 6.93 19.61
N GLU A 470 -17.06 7.38 19.95
CA GLU A 470 -16.67 7.71 21.33
C GLU A 470 -16.79 9.22 21.66
N THR A 471 -17.28 10.04 20.72
CA THR A 471 -17.44 11.51 20.91
C THR A 471 -18.89 12.00 20.70
N ASP A 472 -19.89 11.13 20.92
CA ASP A 472 -21.29 11.55 21.08
C ASP A 472 -21.72 11.43 22.56
#